data_0deb18ccc71fcd573d966031d8cb48bc
#
_entry.id   0deb18ccc71fcd573d966031d8cb48bc
#
_cell.length_a   1.000
_cell.length_b   1.000
_cell.length_c   1.000
_cell.angle_alpha   90.00
_cell.angle_beta   90.00
_cell.angle_gamma   90.00
#
_symmetry.space_group_name_H-M   'P 1'
#
loop_
_entity.id
_entity.type
_entity.pdbx_description
1 polymer ?
#
loop_
_entity_poly.entity_id
_entity_poly.type
_entity_poly.pdbx_seq_one_letter_code
_entity_poly.pdbx_strand_id
1 'polypeptide(L)'
;MSATLKKLLLLSLALVLSFTLVAFVGCKETLPQEEMDQIIADAVAAGYDTVSFDMDFPMTITAEGGSDPGTMTADTSGTGTIDTISQAMRMTLTMAIGAPGTESQNVSAEIYVVEGWMYTGVSVTDEGMQWAKMALTEPLWQQQDQVGQYAELLATAVEVKYKGTETVNGVECYVFELEPDMDTLGDLLVTVTSSLGLVNLSGLDLAALYQELSVKEWLAKDSHLLQRAEIEIVMEISPGDVGATSDDFEKMTIDIGMTMRFYAYDQPFTVVLPPEALAAEEVPVP
;
A
#
# COMPACT_ATOMS: atom_id res chain seq x y z
N MET A 1 41.17 32.75 36.76
CA MET A 1 40.13 31.76 37.11
C MET A 1 40.78 30.74 38.05
N SER A 2 40.38 30.68 39.34
CA SER A 2 41.03 29.85 40.35
C SER A 2 40.83 28.35 40.07
N ALA A 3 41.78 27.53 40.51
CA ALA A 3 41.74 26.06 40.30
C ALA A 3 40.48 25.41 40.91
N THR A 4 39.90 26.02 41.94
CA THR A 4 38.62 25.63 42.53
C THR A 4 37.42 25.84 41.64
N LEU A 5 37.38 26.95 40.85
CA LEU A 5 36.29 27.24 39.92
C LEU A 5 36.29 26.29 38.73
N LYS A 6 37.48 25.87 38.23
CA LYS A 6 37.60 24.84 37.18
C LYS A 6 37.13 23.46 37.64
N LYS A 7 37.41 23.08 38.91
CA LYS A 7 36.94 21.80 39.47
C LYS A 7 35.42 21.78 39.69
N LEU A 8 34.82 22.90 40.11
CA LEU A 8 33.36 23.01 40.23
C LEU A 8 32.66 22.95 38.86
N LEU A 9 33.23 23.57 37.82
CA LEU A 9 32.69 23.56 36.47
C LEU A 9 32.79 22.16 35.82
N LEU A 10 33.89 21.43 36.11
CA LEU A 10 34.03 20.03 35.62
C LEU A 10 33.12 19.06 36.37
N LEU A 11 32.84 19.30 37.68
CA LEU A 11 31.89 18.47 38.43
C LEU A 11 30.43 18.71 37.98
N SER A 12 30.06 19.96 37.68
CA SER A 12 28.71 20.27 37.16
C SER A 12 28.48 19.73 35.74
N LEU A 13 29.53 19.77 34.89
CA LEU A 13 29.47 19.20 33.55
C LEU A 13 29.34 17.65 33.57
N ALA A 14 30.05 16.99 34.51
CA ALA A 14 29.94 15.53 34.68
C ALA A 14 28.57 15.11 35.24
N LEU A 15 27.95 15.95 36.09
CA LEU A 15 26.61 15.67 36.64
C LEU A 15 25.51 15.86 35.60
N VAL A 16 25.64 16.82 34.67
CA VAL A 16 24.71 17.03 33.57
C VAL A 16 24.83 15.91 32.51
N LEU A 17 26.06 15.44 32.24
CA LEU A 17 26.29 14.31 31.31
C LEU A 17 25.78 12.96 31.86
N SER A 18 25.79 12.77 33.19
CA SER A 18 25.27 11.54 33.79
C SER A 18 23.73 11.49 33.84
N PHE A 19 23.04 12.64 33.79
CA PHE A 19 21.57 12.70 33.78
C PHE A 19 20.97 12.53 32.38
N THR A 20 21.73 12.74 31.30
CA THR A 20 21.28 12.55 29.93
C THR A 20 21.46 11.14 29.39
N LEU A 21 22.14 10.25 30.12
CA LEU A 21 22.38 8.86 29.69
C LEU A 21 21.39 7.83 30.27
N VAL A 22 20.42 8.27 31.08
CA VAL A 22 19.41 7.35 31.67
C VAL A 22 18.08 7.34 30.94
N ALA A 23 17.93 8.14 29.88
CA ALA A 23 16.64 8.29 29.18
C ALA A 23 16.52 7.53 27.85
N PHE A 24 17.43 6.61 27.52
CA PHE A 24 17.31 5.77 26.31
C PHE A 24 17.57 4.28 26.60
N VAL A 25 17.16 3.78 27.75
CA VAL A 25 16.74 2.38 27.80
C VAL A 25 15.28 2.42 27.34
N GLY A 26 15.06 2.34 26.05
CA GLY A 26 13.73 2.14 25.49
C GLY A 26 13.17 0.86 26.13
N CYS A 27 12.28 1.02 27.09
CA CYS A 27 11.35 -0.04 27.41
C CYS A 27 10.70 -0.37 26.06
N LYS A 28 10.95 -1.56 25.50
CA LYS A 28 10.07 -2.10 24.46
C LYS A 28 8.71 -2.12 25.15
N GLU A 29 7.83 -1.21 24.77
CA GLU A 29 6.43 -1.29 25.15
C GLU A 29 5.96 -2.67 24.68
N THR A 30 5.66 -3.53 25.61
CA THR A 30 5.05 -4.83 25.31
C THR A 30 3.57 -4.66 25.50
N LEU A 31 2.79 -4.87 24.46
CA LEU A 31 1.34 -4.90 24.55
C LEU A 31 0.92 -6.30 25.03
N PRO A 32 0.12 -6.43 26.09
CA PRO A 32 -0.44 -7.71 26.49
C PRO A 32 -1.26 -8.33 25.35
N GLN A 33 -1.22 -9.66 25.21
CA GLN A 33 -1.93 -10.37 24.11
C GLN A 33 -3.44 -10.04 24.09
N GLU A 34 -4.09 -10.05 25.26
CA GLU A 34 -5.51 -9.74 25.37
C GLU A 34 -5.86 -8.32 24.90
N GLU A 35 -4.98 -7.34 25.19
CA GLU A 35 -5.14 -5.97 24.73
C GLU A 35 -4.90 -5.86 23.21
N MET A 36 -3.92 -6.58 22.67
CA MET A 36 -3.67 -6.64 21.24
C MET A 36 -4.86 -7.25 20.49
N ASP A 37 -5.39 -8.38 20.97
CA ASP A 37 -6.56 -9.04 20.39
C ASP A 37 -7.78 -8.11 20.39
N GLN A 38 -7.96 -7.30 21.45
CA GLN A 38 -9.03 -6.33 21.51
C GLN A 38 -8.85 -5.19 20.50
N ILE A 39 -7.62 -4.63 20.37
CA ILE A 39 -7.32 -3.58 19.39
C ILE A 39 -7.59 -4.08 17.97
N ILE A 40 -7.17 -5.31 17.65
CA ILE A 40 -7.41 -5.91 16.33
C ILE A 40 -8.91 -6.07 16.09
N ALA A 41 -9.65 -6.61 17.07
CA ALA A 41 -11.09 -6.76 16.95
C ALA A 41 -11.80 -5.41 16.75
N ASP A 42 -11.39 -4.37 17.49
CA ASP A 42 -11.93 -3.03 17.35
C ASP A 42 -11.59 -2.41 16.00
N ALA A 43 -10.37 -2.64 15.47
CA ALA A 43 -9.95 -2.16 14.16
C ALA A 43 -10.75 -2.82 13.02
N VAL A 44 -10.94 -4.14 13.07
CA VAL A 44 -11.75 -4.89 12.09
C VAL A 44 -13.23 -4.47 12.15
N ALA A 45 -13.72 -4.10 13.33
CA ALA A 45 -15.10 -3.62 13.52
C ALA A 45 -15.26 -2.12 13.25
N ALA A 46 -14.16 -1.37 13.12
CA ALA A 46 -14.21 0.08 12.90
C ALA A 46 -14.84 0.39 11.54
N GLY A 47 -15.99 1.03 11.56
CA GLY A 47 -16.68 1.50 10.36
C GLY A 47 -16.30 2.94 10.04
N TYR A 48 -16.47 3.32 8.78
CA TYR A 48 -16.36 4.70 8.30
C TYR A 48 -17.34 4.90 7.15
N ASP A 49 -17.82 6.13 6.99
CA ASP A 49 -18.69 6.50 5.88
C ASP A 49 -17.84 6.90 4.65
N THR A 50 -16.81 7.71 4.89
CA THR A 50 -15.89 8.19 3.85
C THR A 50 -14.44 8.09 4.31
N VAL A 51 -13.51 7.91 3.37
CA VAL A 51 -12.08 7.96 3.63
C VAL A 51 -11.33 8.47 2.40
N SER A 52 -10.32 9.29 2.63
CA SER A 52 -9.34 9.65 1.59
C SER A 52 -8.06 8.86 1.78
N PHE A 53 -7.37 8.60 0.68
CA PHE A 53 -6.10 7.88 0.72
C PHE A 53 -5.10 8.39 -0.31
N ASP A 54 -3.83 8.22 0.01
CA ASP A 54 -2.70 8.30 -0.93
C ASP A 54 -2.09 6.90 -1.07
N MET A 55 -1.66 6.55 -2.27
CA MET A 55 -0.98 5.29 -2.55
C MET A 55 0.33 5.51 -3.28
N ASP A 56 1.32 4.69 -2.93
CA ASP A 56 2.59 4.55 -3.64
C ASP A 56 2.82 3.04 -3.89
N PHE A 57 3.07 2.67 -5.15
CA PHE A 57 3.26 1.29 -5.57
C PHE A 57 4.46 1.20 -6.52
N PRO A 58 5.70 1.21 -5.99
CA PRO A 58 6.90 0.91 -6.78
C PRO A 58 6.98 -0.59 -7.05
N MET A 59 7.34 -0.94 -8.30
CA MET A 59 7.62 -2.32 -8.70
C MET A 59 8.89 -2.36 -9.56
N THR A 60 9.74 -3.33 -9.29
CA THR A 60 10.93 -3.63 -10.09
C THR A 60 10.91 -5.08 -10.52
N ILE A 61 11.10 -5.34 -11.80
CA ILE A 61 11.22 -6.67 -12.37
C ILE A 61 12.62 -6.78 -12.99
N THR A 62 13.42 -7.72 -12.51
CA THR A 62 14.77 -7.99 -13.03
C THR A 62 14.83 -9.40 -13.60
N ALA A 63 15.10 -9.52 -14.91
CA ALA A 63 15.37 -10.78 -15.57
C ALA A 63 16.87 -10.97 -15.73
N GLU A 64 17.37 -12.13 -15.32
CA GLU A 64 18.77 -12.53 -15.43
C GLU A 64 18.90 -13.70 -16.44
N GLY A 65 19.97 -13.68 -17.23
CA GLY A 65 20.19 -14.69 -18.27
C GLY A 65 19.21 -14.61 -19.44
N GLY A 66 19.18 -15.66 -20.27
CA GLY A 66 18.27 -15.75 -21.41
C GLY A 66 18.58 -14.77 -22.55
N SER A 67 17.57 -14.56 -23.41
CA SER A 67 17.70 -13.75 -24.62
C SER A 67 17.60 -12.25 -24.40
N ASP A 68 16.96 -11.80 -23.34
CA ASP A 68 16.67 -10.38 -23.07
C ASP A 68 16.76 -10.02 -21.57
N PRO A 69 17.99 -10.11 -21.00
CA PRO A 69 18.19 -9.72 -19.60
C PRO A 69 18.04 -8.22 -19.40
N GLY A 70 17.43 -7.82 -18.27
CA GLY A 70 17.25 -6.40 -17.98
C GLY A 70 16.39 -6.15 -16.77
N THR A 71 16.25 -4.86 -16.43
CA THR A 71 15.42 -4.42 -15.31
C THR A 71 14.35 -3.48 -15.83
N MET A 72 13.09 -3.79 -15.55
CA MET A 72 11.96 -2.89 -15.74
C MET A 72 11.52 -2.32 -14.40
N THR A 73 11.08 -1.07 -14.40
CA THR A 73 10.47 -0.41 -13.24
C THR A 73 9.09 0.11 -13.59
N ALA A 74 8.18 0.06 -12.63
CA ALA A 74 6.88 0.71 -12.72
C ALA A 74 6.59 1.39 -11.38
N ASP A 75 6.68 2.72 -11.38
CA ASP A 75 6.40 3.53 -10.20
C ASP A 75 4.99 4.11 -10.34
N THR A 76 4.07 3.62 -9.55
CA THR A 76 2.68 4.10 -9.53
C THR A 76 2.43 4.89 -8.26
N SER A 77 1.82 6.05 -8.39
CA SER A 77 1.32 6.84 -7.27
C SER A 77 -0.10 7.31 -7.54
N GLY A 78 -0.86 7.52 -6.48
CA GLY A 78 -2.25 7.95 -6.64
C GLY A 78 -2.84 8.52 -5.37
N THR A 79 -3.99 9.15 -5.56
CA THR A 79 -4.83 9.67 -4.46
C THR A 79 -6.28 9.34 -4.74
N GLY A 80 -7.05 9.09 -3.71
CA GLY A 80 -8.47 8.80 -3.87
C GLY A 80 -9.30 9.18 -2.67
N THR A 81 -10.62 9.15 -2.87
CA THR A 81 -11.62 9.25 -1.81
C THR A 81 -12.75 8.29 -2.14
N ILE A 82 -13.18 7.54 -1.14
CA ILE A 82 -14.26 6.57 -1.21
C ILE A 82 -15.37 6.99 -0.24
N ASP A 83 -16.62 6.88 -0.68
CA ASP A 83 -17.84 6.95 0.15
C ASP A 83 -18.53 5.59 0.06
N THR A 84 -18.53 4.86 1.18
CA THR A 84 -19.05 3.48 1.26
C THR A 84 -20.57 3.47 1.30
N ILE A 85 -21.20 4.53 1.77
CA ILE A 85 -22.66 4.64 1.90
C ILE A 85 -23.33 4.88 0.53
N SER A 86 -22.79 5.83 -0.23
CA SER A 86 -23.31 6.17 -1.56
C SER A 86 -22.70 5.34 -2.68
N GLN A 87 -21.75 4.45 -2.38
CA GLN A 87 -20.93 3.73 -3.35
C GLN A 87 -20.34 4.68 -4.39
N ALA A 88 -19.68 5.73 -3.92
CA ALA A 88 -19.06 6.74 -4.76
C ALA A 88 -17.55 6.78 -4.51
N MET A 89 -16.78 6.99 -5.58
CA MET A 89 -15.32 7.07 -5.51
C MET A 89 -14.78 8.02 -6.56
N ARG A 90 -13.70 8.68 -6.20
CA ARG A 90 -12.79 9.33 -7.14
C ARG A 90 -11.38 8.90 -6.84
N MET A 91 -10.63 8.52 -7.87
CA MET A 91 -9.19 8.20 -7.76
C MET A 91 -8.45 8.76 -8.96
N THR A 92 -7.25 9.25 -8.73
CA THR A 92 -6.30 9.66 -9.78
C THR A 92 -5.02 8.88 -9.59
N LEU A 93 -4.46 8.35 -10.68
CA LEU A 93 -3.24 7.57 -10.71
C LEU A 93 -2.26 8.15 -11.72
N THR A 94 -0.99 8.07 -11.41
CA THR A 94 0.11 8.29 -12.35
C THR A 94 1.07 7.11 -12.27
N MET A 95 1.49 6.61 -13.42
CA MET A 95 2.43 5.50 -13.51
C MET A 95 3.57 5.89 -14.43
N ALA A 96 4.81 5.70 -13.98
CA ALA A 96 6.02 5.86 -14.77
C ALA A 96 6.61 4.48 -15.04
N ILE A 97 6.67 4.06 -16.30
CA ILE A 97 7.23 2.78 -16.72
C ILE A 97 8.60 3.02 -17.35
N GLY A 98 9.62 2.40 -16.79
CA GLY A 98 11.00 2.43 -17.29
C GLY A 98 11.44 1.04 -17.76
N ALA A 99 12.14 0.99 -18.91
CA ALA A 99 12.82 -0.23 -19.38
C ALA A 99 14.18 0.12 -19.95
N PRO A 100 15.16 -0.82 -19.96
CA PRO A 100 16.51 -0.56 -20.46
C PRO A 100 16.52 -0.08 -21.91
N GLY A 101 17.18 1.05 -22.16
CA GLY A 101 17.35 1.59 -23.51
C GLY A 101 16.10 2.24 -24.13
N THR A 102 15.03 2.39 -23.37
CA THR A 102 13.81 3.10 -23.80
C THR A 102 13.60 4.39 -23.02
N GLU A 103 12.87 5.35 -23.58
CA GLU A 103 12.37 6.50 -22.83
C GLU A 103 11.26 6.03 -21.88
N SER A 104 11.22 6.59 -20.66
CA SER A 104 10.15 6.30 -19.71
C SER A 104 8.79 6.71 -20.28
N GLN A 105 7.81 5.85 -20.13
CA GLN A 105 6.44 6.15 -20.51
C GLN A 105 5.66 6.56 -19.26
N ASN A 106 4.88 7.64 -19.39
CA ASN A 106 3.99 8.06 -18.32
C ASN A 106 2.55 7.74 -18.72
N VAL A 107 1.82 7.10 -17.81
CA VAL A 107 0.40 6.82 -17.92
C VAL A 107 -0.31 7.56 -16.80
N SER A 108 -1.40 8.24 -17.12
CA SER A 108 -2.29 8.84 -16.12
C SER A 108 -3.66 8.20 -16.23
N ALA A 109 -4.27 7.92 -15.10
CA ALA A 109 -5.63 7.39 -15.06
C ALA A 109 -6.48 8.17 -14.06
N GLU A 110 -7.75 8.34 -14.39
CA GLU A 110 -8.79 8.86 -13.49
C GLU A 110 -9.93 7.87 -13.43
N ILE A 111 -10.35 7.53 -12.22
CA ILE A 111 -11.45 6.59 -11.99
C ILE A 111 -12.51 7.29 -11.15
N TYR A 112 -13.75 7.23 -11.59
CA TYR A 112 -14.89 7.74 -10.87
C TYR A 112 -15.96 6.65 -10.77
N VAL A 113 -16.51 6.50 -9.57
CA VAL A 113 -17.69 5.67 -9.34
C VAL A 113 -18.79 6.58 -8.84
N VAL A 114 -19.91 6.61 -9.55
CA VAL A 114 -21.07 7.45 -9.21
C VAL A 114 -22.33 6.92 -9.89
N GLU A 115 -23.44 6.93 -9.16
CA GLU A 115 -24.78 6.57 -9.68
C GLU A 115 -24.84 5.20 -10.36
N GLY A 116 -24.08 4.23 -9.82
CA GLY A 116 -24.06 2.85 -10.35
C GLY A 116 -23.22 2.66 -11.61
N TRP A 117 -22.34 3.61 -11.91
CA TRP A 117 -21.39 3.53 -13.03
C TRP A 117 -19.97 3.73 -12.58
N MET A 118 -19.06 3.01 -13.18
CA MET A 118 -17.62 3.24 -13.10
C MET A 118 -17.15 3.87 -14.41
N TYR A 119 -16.51 5.02 -14.33
CA TYR A 119 -15.89 5.76 -15.42
C TYR A 119 -14.39 5.66 -15.28
N THR A 120 -13.69 5.27 -16.33
CA THR A 120 -12.23 5.19 -16.36
C THR A 120 -11.71 6.02 -17.52
N GLY A 121 -10.90 7.01 -17.21
CA GLY A 121 -10.14 7.79 -18.17
C GLY A 121 -8.67 7.37 -18.12
N VAL A 122 -8.04 7.16 -19.27
CA VAL A 122 -6.61 6.83 -19.38
C VAL A 122 -5.96 7.74 -20.43
N SER A 123 -4.79 8.22 -20.11
CA SER A 123 -3.93 8.99 -21.03
C SER A 123 -2.53 8.41 -21.01
N VAL A 124 -1.93 8.23 -22.18
CA VAL A 124 -0.56 7.73 -22.36
C VAL A 124 0.24 8.82 -23.06
N THR A 125 1.34 9.23 -22.44
CA THR A 125 2.36 10.16 -23.00
C THR A 125 1.77 11.29 -23.86
N ASP A 126 1.16 12.31 -23.22
CA ASP A 126 0.63 13.53 -23.84
C ASP A 126 -0.54 13.34 -24.83
N GLU A 127 -1.06 12.14 -24.97
CA GLU A 127 -2.34 11.93 -25.65
C GLU A 127 -3.50 12.39 -24.76
N GLY A 128 -4.61 12.81 -25.37
CA GLY A 128 -5.81 13.21 -24.62
C GLY A 128 -6.40 12.01 -23.85
N MET A 129 -7.09 12.31 -22.73
CA MET A 129 -7.76 11.31 -21.90
C MET A 129 -8.82 10.55 -22.73
N GLN A 130 -8.70 9.23 -22.77
CA GLN A 130 -9.68 8.33 -23.39
C GLN A 130 -10.61 7.80 -22.31
N TRP A 131 -11.91 7.98 -22.48
CA TRP A 131 -12.91 7.62 -21.49
C TRP A 131 -13.72 6.41 -21.88
N ALA A 132 -13.90 5.50 -20.93
CA ALA A 132 -14.86 4.40 -21.01
C ALA A 132 -15.72 4.40 -19.74
N LYS A 133 -16.92 3.82 -19.81
CA LYS A 133 -17.76 3.57 -18.65
C LYS A 133 -18.30 2.16 -18.66
N MET A 134 -18.51 1.59 -17.50
CA MET A 134 -19.16 0.30 -17.30
C MET A 134 -20.14 0.35 -16.14
N ALA A 135 -21.15 -0.51 -16.18
CA ALA A 135 -22.07 -0.64 -15.05
C ALA A 135 -21.32 -1.17 -13.82
N LEU A 136 -21.51 -0.52 -12.69
CA LEU A 136 -20.95 -0.97 -11.41
C LEU A 136 -21.75 -2.20 -10.96
N THR A 137 -21.03 -3.28 -10.67
CA THR A 137 -21.58 -4.47 -10.02
C THR A 137 -21.05 -4.58 -8.60
N GLU A 138 -21.74 -5.34 -7.74
CA GLU A 138 -21.29 -5.55 -6.36
C GLU A 138 -19.85 -6.10 -6.29
N PRO A 139 -19.44 -7.11 -7.07
CA PRO A 139 -18.04 -7.55 -7.05
C PRO A 139 -17.05 -6.48 -7.45
N LEU A 140 -17.39 -5.63 -8.45
CA LEU A 140 -16.51 -4.52 -8.85
C LEU A 140 -16.41 -3.46 -7.76
N TRP A 141 -17.50 -3.18 -7.03
CA TRP A 141 -17.47 -2.26 -5.90
C TRP A 141 -16.59 -2.78 -4.76
N GLN A 142 -16.74 -4.06 -4.38
CA GLN A 142 -15.93 -4.68 -3.33
C GLN A 142 -14.43 -4.63 -3.62
N GLN A 143 -14.03 -4.72 -4.90
CA GLN A 143 -12.64 -4.56 -5.30
C GLN A 143 -12.09 -3.14 -5.08
N GLN A 144 -12.95 -2.15 -4.91
CA GLN A 144 -12.53 -0.76 -4.65
C GLN A 144 -12.38 -0.46 -3.16
N ASP A 145 -12.88 -1.31 -2.26
CA ASP A 145 -12.78 -1.12 -0.81
C ASP A 145 -11.39 -1.49 -0.28
N GLN A 146 -10.45 -0.60 -0.48
CA GLN A 146 -9.05 -0.81 -0.09
C GLN A 146 -8.89 -0.97 1.43
N VAL A 147 -9.60 -0.18 2.23
CA VAL A 147 -9.52 -0.28 3.69
C VAL A 147 -10.06 -1.62 4.18
N GLY A 148 -11.18 -2.08 3.59
CA GLY A 148 -11.75 -3.40 3.90
C GLY A 148 -10.77 -4.53 3.59
N GLN A 149 -10.04 -4.44 2.49
CA GLN A 149 -9.03 -5.45 2.11
C GLN A 149 -7.89 -5.52 3.14
N TYR A 150 -7.39 -4.38 3.66
CA TYR A 150 -6.38 -4.38 4.72
C TYR A 150 -6.95 -4.87 6.06
N ALA A 151 -8.18 -4.49 6.40
CA ALA A 151 -8.85 -5.04 7.58
C ALA A 151 -9.00 -6.56 7.49
N GLU A 152 -9.21 -7.12 6.30
CA GLU A 152 -9.25 -8.56 6.07
C GLU A 152 -7.87 -9.21 6.25
N LEU A 153 -6.79 -8.58 5.74
CA LEU A 153 -5.42 -9.05 6.00
C LEU A 153 -5.13 -9.13 7.50
N LEU A 154 -5.52 -8.10 8.26
CA LEU A 154 -5.37 -8.09 9.71
C LEU A 154 -6.20 -9.18 10.40
N ALA A 155 -7.46 -9.36 9.96
CA ALA A 155 -8.39 -10.33 10.55
C ALA A 155 -7.98 -11.78 10.28
N THR A 156 -7.34 -12.06 9.14
CA THR A 156 -6.94 -13.40 8.70
C THR A 156 -5.46 -13.71 8.97
N ALA A 157 -4.70 -12.76 9.51
CA ALA A 157 -3.28 -12.93 9.77
C ALA A 157 -3.00 -14.16 10.66
N VAL A 158 -2.01 -14.97 10.26
CA VAL A 158 -1.57 -16.15 10.98
C VAL A 158 -0.90 -15.78 12.30
N GLU A 159 -0.11 -14.70 12.29
CA GLU A 159 0.51 -14.12 13.48
C GLU A 159 0.51 -12.58 13.37
N VAL A 160 0.28 -11.90 14.50
CA VAL A 160 0.37 -10.45 14.61
C VAL A 160 1.38 -10.09 15.69
N LYS A 161 2.33 -9.21 15.37
CA LYS A 161 3.39 -8.76 16.27
C LYS A 161 3.30 -7.25 16.51
N TYR A 162 3.15 -6.85 17.76
CA TYR A 162 3.25 -5.43 18.12
C TYR A 162 4.69 -4.93 18.01
N LYS A 163 4.90 -3.86 17.27
CA LYS A 163 6.23 -3.26 16.99
C LYS A 163 6.48 -1.97 17.76
N GLY A 164 5.47 -1.45 18.44
CA GLY A 164 5.56 -0.18 19.17
C GLY A 164 4.52 0.82 18.69
N THR A 165 4.81 2.10 18.90
CA THR A 165 3.94 3.21 18.50
C THR A 165 4.68 4.17 17.61
N GLU A 166 3.97 4.72 16.61
CA GLU A 166 4.46 5.76 15.70
C GLU A 166 3.39 6.83 15.49
N THR A 167 3.81 7.99 15.02
CA THR A 167 2.87 9.06 14.63
C THR A 167 2.75 9.13 13.12
N VAL A 168 1.54 8.95 12.60
CA VAL A 168 1.22 9.06 11.18
C VAL A 168 0.30 10.27 10.99
N ASN A 169 0.73 11.26 10.20
CA ASN A 169 -0.03 12.50 9.95
C ASN A 169 -0.53 13.22 11.22
N GLY A 170 0.22 13.13 12.34
CA GLY A 170 -0.16 13.73 13.61
C GLY A 170 -1.05 12.86 14.50
N VAL A 171 -1.41 11.66 14.06
CA VAL A 171 -2.19 10.66 14.82
C VAL A 171 -1.24 9.64 15.45
N GLU A 172 -1.35 9.41 16.76
CA GLU A 172 -0.63 8.32 17.43
C GLU A 172 -1.22 6.97 17.01
N CYS A 173 -0.38 6.05 16.57
CA CYS A 173 -0.79 4.74 16.08
C CYS A 173 -0.07 3.61 16.81
N TYR A 174 -0.76 2.49 17.01
CA TYR A 174 -0.13 1.20 17.21
C TYR A 174 0.45 0.72 15.89
N VAL A 175 1.62 0.10 15.92
CA VAL A 175 2.26 -0.51 14.74
C VAL A 175 2.22 -2.02 14.91
N PHE A 176 1.62 -2.69 13.95
CA PHE A 176 1.59 -4.15 13.87
C PHE A 176 2.34 -4.64 12.65
N GLU A 177 3.10 -5.70 12.82
CA GLU A 177 3.68 -6.51 11.74
C GLU A 177 2.90 -7.80 11.67
N LEU A 178 2.43 -8.12 10.46
CA LEU A 178 1.56 -9.26 10.20
C LEU A 178 2.34 -10.37 9.50
N GLU A 179 2.08 -11.62 9.87
CA GLU A 179 2.30 -12.77 9.02
C GLU A 179 0.96 -13.07 8.33
N PRO A 180 0.76 -12.64 7.08
CA PRO A 180 -0.54 -12.73 6.43
C PRO A 180 -0.90 -14.17 6.08
N ASP A 181 -2.19 -14.45 5.96
CA ASP A 181 -2.67 -15.59 5.20
C ASP A 181 -2.30 -15.39 3.72
N MET A 182 -1.63 -16.36 3.12
CA MET A 182 -1.07 -16.22 1.78
C MET A 182 -2.12 -16.23 0.67
N ASP A 183 -3.28 -16.84 0.90
CA ASP A 183 -4.39 -16.80 -0.06
C ASP A 183 -5.00 -15.37 -0.08
N THR A 184 -5.24 -14.80 1.10
CA THR A 184 -5.76 -13.41 1.25
C THR A 184 -4.79 -12.38 0.66
N LEU A 185 -3.48 -12.50 0.95
CA LEU A 185 -2.47 -11.62 0.38
C LEU A 185 -2.39 -11.77 -1.15
N GLY A 186 -2.47 -13.02 -1.64
CA GLY A 186 -2.47 -13.32 -3.07
C GLY A 186 -3.62 -12.65 -3.80
N ASP A 187 -4.81 -12.73 -3.26
CA ASP A 187 -6.01 -12.10 -3.84
C ASP A 187 -5.87 -10.56 -3.90
N LEU A 188 -5.32 -9.94 -2.85
CA LEU A 188 -5.01 -8.51 -2.83
C LEU A 188 -4.00 -8.15 -3.92
N LEU A 189 -2.87 -8.86 -4.02
CA LEU A 189 -1.82 -8.58 -5.01
C LEU A 189 -2.33 -8.77 -6.45
N VAL A 190 -3.10 -9.83 -6.70
CA VAL A 190 -3.73 -10.07 -8.02
C VAL A 190 -4.69 -8.93 -8.35
N THR A 191 -5.50 -8.49 -7.41
CA THR A 191 -6.45 -7.38 -7.61
C THR A 191 -5.72 -6.09 -7.97
N VAL A 192 -4.70 -5.71 -7.20
CA VAL A 192 -3.93 -4.47 -7.42
C VAL A 192 -3.15 -4.53 -8.74
N THR A 193 -2.37 -5.59 -8.98
CA THR A 193 -1.54 -5.70 -10.19
C THR A 193 -2.36 -5.79 -11.46
N SER A 194 -3.51 -6.48 -11.41
CA SER A 194 -4.44 -6.57 -12.55
C SER A 194 -5.12 -5.23 -12.87
N SER A 195 -5.50 -4.49 -11.83
CA SER A 195 -6.10 -3.15 -11.98
C SER A 195 -5.15 -2.15 -12.62
N LEU A 196 -3.85 -2.31 -12.36
CA LEU A 196 -2.79 -1.47 -12.92
C LEU A 196 -2.30 -1.97 -14.29
N GLY A 197 -2.71 -3.18 -14.73
CA GLY A 197 -2.29 -3.78 -16.00
C GLY A 197 -0.80 -4.16 -16.04
N LEU A 198 -0.17 -4.36 -14.89
CA LEU A 198 1.28 -4.55 -14.77
C LEU A 198 1.70 -6.00 -15.00
N VAL A 199 1.32 -6.89 -14.10
CA VAL A 199 1.70 -8.31 -14.12
C VAL A 199 0.48 -9.16 -13.79
N ASN A 200 0.32 -10.26 -14.50
CA ASN A 200 -0.71 -11.23 -14.14
C ASN A 200 -0.10 -12.28 -13.20
N LEU A 201 -0.36 -12.13 -11.92
CA LEU A 201 0.07 -13.08 -10.88
C LEU A 201 -0.93 -14.23 -10.67
N SER A 202 -2.04 -14.24 -11.41
CA SER A 202 -3.07 -15.27 -11.27
C SER A 202 -2.52 -16.67 -11.57
N GLY A 203 -2.74 -17.60 -10.66
CA GLY A 203 -2.32 -18.98 -10.80
C GLY A 203 -0.88 -19.28 -10.41
N LEU A 204 -0.13 -18.31 -9.93
CA LEU A 204 1.17 -18.54 -9.29
C LEU A 204 0.98 -18.95 -7.82
N ASP A 205 1.79 -19.90 -7.37
CA ASP A 205 1.88 -20.24 -5.95
C ASP A 205 2.81 -19.23 -5.24
N LEU A 206 2.22 -18.10 -4.82
CA LEU A 206 2.98 -17.01 -4.20
C LEU A 206 3.71 -17.49 -2.94
N ALA A 207 3.14 -18.43 -2.18
CA ALA A 207 3.76 -18.98 -0.98
C ALA A 207 5.09 -19.71 -1.28
N ALA A 208 5.22 -20.29 -2.48
CA ALA A 208 6.45 -20.95 -2.92
C ALA A 208 7.48 -19.98 -3.52
N LEU A 209 7.07 -18.81 -3.98
CA LEU A 209 7.89 -17.89 -4.76
C LEU A 209 8.48 -16.74 -3.95
N TYR A 210 7.85 -16.33 -2.85
CA TYR A 210 8.37 -15.19 -2.09
C TYR A 210 9.67 -15.55 -1.34
N GLN A 211 10.60 -14.60 -1.33
CA GLN A 211 11.87 -14.68 -0.61
C GLN A 211 11.84 -13.78 0.64
N GLU A 212 11.24 -12.62 0.50
CA GLU A 212 11.07 -11.65 1.58
C GLU A 212 9.63 -11.16 1.55
N LEU A 213 9.04 -11.03 2.74
CA LEU A 213 7.68 -10.53 2.94
C LEU A 213 7.63 -9.71 4.24
N SER A 214 7.14 -8.50 4.14
CA SER A 214 6.84 -7.64 5.28
C SER A 214 5.49 -6.98 5.07
N VAL A 215 4.58 -7.17 6.02
CA VAL A 215 3.28 -6.49 6.05
C VAL A 215 3.18 -5.74 7.36
N LYS A 216 2.89 -4.44 7.30
CA LYS A 216 2.73 -3.60 8.49
C LYS A 216 1.50 -2.74 8.39
N GLU A 217 0.82 -2.56 9.52
CA GLU A 217 -0.34 -1.70 9.65
C GLU A 217 -0.20 -0.76 10.84
N TRP A 218 -0.68 0.46 10.67
CA TRP A 218 -0.71 1.52 11.67
C TRP A 218 -2.15 1.85 12.02
N LEU A 219 -2.59 1.45 13.21
CA LEU A 219 -3.94 1.68 13.70
C LEU A 219 -3.94 2.85 14.69
N ALA A 220 -4.80 3.84 14.48
CA ALA A 220 -4.95 4.97 15.38
C ALA A 220 -5.31 4.51 16.79
N LYS A 221 -4.64 5.03 17.82
CA LYS A 221 -4.86 4.59 19.22
C LYS A 221 -6.26 4.89 19.73
N ASP A 222 -6.84 6.01 19.30
CA ASP A 222 -8.12 6.49 19.84
C ASP A 222 -9.33 5.91 19.09
N SER A 223 -9.22 5.69 17.76
CA SER A 223 -10.33 5.29 16.90
C SER A 223 -10.19 3.89 16.32
N HIS A 224 -9.03 3.28 16.44
CA HIS A 224 -8.61 2.02 15.81
C HIS A 224 -8.71 2.02 14.27
N LEU A 225 -8.96 3.17 13.65
CA LEU A 225 -8.98 3.32 12.20
C LEU A 225 -7.58 3.16 11.61
N LEU A 226 -7.48 2.49 10.49
CA LEU A 226 -6.24 2.30 9.74
C LEU A 226 -5.72 3.65 9.24
N GLN A 227 -4.47 3.99 9.55
CA GLN A 227 -3.84 5.25 9.12
C GLN A 227 -2.80 5.01 8.03
N ARG A 228 -2.17 3.83 8.04
CA ARG A 228 -1.17 3.45 7.05
C ARG A 228 -1.11 1.93 6.96
N ALA A 229 -0.86 1.43 5.75
CA ALA A 229 -0.50 0.04 5.51
C ALA A 229 0.72 -0.01 4.59
N GLU A 230 1.60 -0.96 4.81
CA GLU A 230 2.78 -1.22 3.99
C GLU A 230 2.89 -2.71 3.71
N ILE A 231 3.15 -3.03 2.44
CA ILE A 231 3.51 -4.37 2.00
C ILE A 231 4.81 -4.26 1.21
N GLU A 232 5.79 -5.06 1.58
CA GLU A 232 7.03 -5.25 0.83
C GLU A 232 7.17 -6.74 0.53
N ILE A 233 7.31 -7.10 -0.72
CA ILE A 233 7.44 -8.50 -1.14
C ILE A 233 8.50 -8.62 -2.23
N VAL A 234 9.41 -9.58 -2.06
CA VAL A 234 10.37 -9.98 -3.06
C VAL A 234 10.06 -11.42 -3.48
N MET A 235 9.83 -11.63 -4.77
CA MET A 235 9.59 -12.96 -5.35
C MET A 235 10.72 -13.33 -6.30
N GLU A 236 11.06 -14.62 -6.31
CA GLU A 236 11.98 -15.20 -7.28
C GLU A 236 11.24 -16.25 -8.11
N ILE A 237 11.25 -16.06 -9.43
CA ILE A 237 10.50 -16.88 -10.38
C ILE A 237 11.51 -17.56 -11.32
N SER A 238 11.42 -18.88 -11.43
CA SER A 238 12.14 -19.68 -12.39
C SER A 238 11.29 -19.87 -13.66
N PRO A 239 11.90 -20.16 -14.82
CA PRO A 239 11.15 -20.36 -16.07
C PRO A 239 10.02 -21.40 -15.94
N GLY A 240 10.27 -22.48 -15.17
CA GLY A 240 9.31 -23.55 -14.95
C GLY A 240 8.02 -23.12 -14.25
N ASP A 241 8.07 -22.08 -13.40
CA ASP A 241 6.93 -21.59 -12.62
C ASP A 241 5.89 -20.90 -13.50
N VAL A 242 6.35 -20.36 -14.64
CA VAL A 242 5.49 -19.61 -15.59
C VAL A 242 5.38 -20.31 -16.95
N GLY A 243 5.86 -21.54 -17.07
CA GLY A 243 5.82 -22.30 -18.34
C GLY A 243 6.75 -21.74 -19.41
N ALA A 244 7.75 -20.95 -19.03
CA ALA A 244 8.81 -20.44 -19.90
C ALA A 244 10.01 -21.42 -19.97
N THR A 245 11.02 -21.07 -20.74
CA THR A 245 12.25 -21.84 -20.90
C THR A 245 13.47 -21.07 -20.43
N SER A 246 14.59 -21.74 -20.21
CA SER A 246 15.85 -21.08 -19.85
C SER A 246 16.42 -20.20 -20.99
N ASP A 247 15.90 -20.33 -22.21
CA ASP A 247 16.23 -19.43 -23.31
C ASP A 247 15.55 -18.06 -23.15
N ASP A 248 14.42 -17.99 -22.43
CA ASP A 248 13.69 -16.75 -22.15
C ASP A 248 14.36 -15.95 -21.02
N PHE A 249 14.64 -16.61 -19.90
CA PHE A 249 15.39 -16.08 -18.76
C PHE A 249 15.91 -17.25 -17.89
N GLU A 250 16.94 -17.03 -17.06
CA GLU A 250 17.41 -18.01 -16.08
C GLU A 250 16.70 -17.82 -14.73
N LYS A 251 16.51 -16.56 -14.34
CA LYS A 251 15.85 -16.16 -13.12
C LYS A 251 15.17 -14.81 -13.31
N MET A 252 14.00 -14.62 -12.71
CA MET A 252 13.32 -13.34 -12.64
C MET A 252 13.05 -13.00 -11.18
N THR A 253 13.44 -11.79 -10.76
CA THR A 253 13.14 -11.25 -9.45
C THR A 253 12.09 -10.15 -9.61
N ILE A 254 11.03 -10.21 -8.83
CA ILE A 254 10.01 -9.18 -8.74
C ILE A 254 10.05 -8.60 -7.33
N ASP A 255 10.30 -7.30 -7.24
CA ASP A 255 10.29 -6.53 -6.00
C ASP A 255 9.09 -5.58 -6.05
N ILE A 256 8.17 -5.72 -5.11
CA ILE A 256 6.94 -4.96 -5.00
C ILE A 256 6.91 -4.26 -3.65
N GLY A 257 6.79 -2.94 -3.68
CA GLY A 257 6.42 -2.15 -2.52
C GLY A 257 4.99 -1.62 -2.68
N MET A 258 4.24 -1.57 -1.60
CA MET A 258 2.95 -0.90 -1.57
C MET A 258 2.82 -0.13 -0.27
N THR A 259 2.54 1.16 -0.36
CA THR A 259 2.24 2.01 0.79
C THR A 259 0.91 2.69 0.56
N MET A 260 -0.01 2.53 1.50
CA MET A 260 -1.27 3.26 1.55
C MET A 260 -1.30 4.13 2.81
N ARG A 261 -1.77 5.37 2.68
CA ARG A 261 -1.99 6.30 3.80
C ARG A 261 -3.43 6.75 3.76
N PHE A 262 -4.13 6.57 4.87
CA PHE A 262 -5.56 6.87 5.00
C PHE A 262 -5.76 8.08 5.90
N TYR A 263 -6.69 8.96 5.54
CA TYR A 263 -6.94 10.20 6.27
C TYR A 263 -8.32 10.77 5.93
N ALA A 264 -8.69 11.86 6.59
CA ALA A 264 -9.96 12.57 6.36
C ALA A 264 -11.18 11.64 6.42
N TYR A 265 -11.20 10.75 7.42
CA TYR A 265 -12.34 9.88 7.69
C TYR A 265 -13.60 10.71 7.97
N ASP A 266 -14.75 10.23 7.48
CA ASP A 266 -16.09 10.77 7.70
C ASP A 266 -16.26 12.25 7.28
N GLN A 267 -15.45 12.68 6.29
CA GLN A 267 -15.60 14.01 5.72
C GLN A 267 -16.59 13.98 4.54
N PRO A 268 -17.41 15.03 4.38
CA PRO A 268 -18.33 15.12 3.25
C PRO A 268 -17.60 14.99 1.91
N PHE A 269 -18.09 14.11 1.04
CA PHE A 269 -17.54 13.84 -0.27
C PHE A 269 -18.61 13.90 -1.36
N THR A 270 -18.27 14.38 -2.53
CA THR A 270 -19.14 14.42 -3.70
C THR A 270 -18.32 14.23 -4.95
N VAL A 271 -18.72 13.28 -5.79
CA VAL A 271 -18.10 13.04 -7.08
C VAL A 271 -18.63 14.02 -8.12
N VAL A 272 -17.73 14.72 -8.80
CA VAL A 272 -18.04 15.57 -9.95
C VAL A 272 -17.31 15.00 -11.15
N LEU A 273 -18.05 14.49 -12.13
CA LEU A 273 -17.48 13.97 -13.36
C LEU A 273 -16.94 15.09 -14.27
N PRO A 274 -15.78 14.92 -14.89
CA PRO A 274 -15.35 15.82 -15.96
C PRO A 274 -16.31 15.71 -17.16
N PRO A 275 -16.52 16.81 -17.93
CA PRO A 275 -17.45 16.82 -19.04
C PRO A 275 -17.18 15.71 -20.08
N GLU A 276 -15.92 15.37 -20.28
CA GLU A 276 -15.46 14.34 -21.22
C GLU A 276 -15.91 12.95 -20.80
N ALA A 277 -15.93 12.65 -19.49
CA ALA A 277 -16.39 11.37 -18.97
C ALA A 277 -17.89 11.17 -19.17
N LEU A 278 -18.70 12.24 -19.23
CA LEU A 278 -20.13 12.14 -19.52
C LEU A 278 -20.42 11.58 -20.92
N ALA A 279 -19.48 11.75 -21.85
CA ALA A 279 -19.57 11.24 -23.22
C ALA A 279 -18.87 9.86 -23.40
N ALA A 280 -18.43 9.23 -22.31
CA ALA A 280 -17.71 7.96 -22.33
C ALA A 280 -18.52 6.85 -23.02
N GLU A 281 -17.84 6.05 -23.84
CA GLU A 281 -18.45 4.85 -24.45
C GLU A 281 -18.70 3.80 -23.36
N GLU A 282 -19.84 3.13 -23.48
CA GLU A 282 -20.18 2.04 -22.59
C GLU A 282 -19.48 0.76 -23.08
N VAL A 283 -18.76 0.12 -22.15
CA VAL A 283 -18.10 -1.17 -22.38
C VAL A 283 -18.79 -2.26 -21.54
N PRO A 284 -18.86 -3.50 -22.05
CA PRO A 284 -19.43 -4.58 -21.27
C PRO A 284 -18.60 -4.86 -20.02
N VAL A 285 -19.27 -5.26 -18.94
CA VAL A 285 -18.62 -5.78 -17.73
C VAL A 285 -17.90 -7.08 -18.10
N PRO A 286 -16.63 -7.26 -17.74
CA PRO A 286 -15.83 -8.44 -18.08
C PRO A 286 -16.36 -9.74 -17.45
#